data_ceb72e1d0b057dd933a7c7a753b2d8f3
#
_entry.id   ceb72e1d0b057dd933a7c7a753b2d8f3
#
_cell.length_a   1.000
_cell.length_b   1.000
_cell.length_c   1.000
_cell.angle_alpha   90.00
_cell.angle_beta   90.00
_cell.angle_gamma   90.00
#
_symmetry.space_group_name_H-M   'P 1'
#
loop_
_entity.id
_entity.type
_entity.pdbx_description
1 polymer ?
#
loop_
_entity_poly.entity_id
_entity_poly.type
_entity_poly.pdbx_seq_one_letter_code
_entity_poly.pdbx_strand_id
1 'polypeptide(L)' 'MKERWYRADFEAEIDGEKHYPDSEYFVAMNDEAAIKHAKVLASQGWDYADVDHHVEGELVSVTLVDDENEFVDVKTIWE' A
#
# COMPACT_ATOMS: atom_id res chain seq x y z
N MET A 1 7.59 -22.57 -0.89
CA MET A 1 6.96 -21.73 0.15
C MET A 1 5.72 -21.05 -0.41
N LYS A 2 4.65 -20.99 0.38
CA LYS A 2 3.41 -20.40 -0.05
C LYS A 2 3.46 -18.87 0.11
N GLU A 3 3.12 -18.15 -0.95
CA GLU A 3 3.00 -16.70 -0.90
C GLU A 3 1.78 -16.31 -0.06
N ARG A 4 1.86 -15.12 0.54
CA ARG A 4 0.78 -14.56 1.35
C ARG A 4 0.27 -13.29 0.72
N TRP A 5 -0.98 -12.94 1.01
CA TRP A 5 -1.59 -11.71 0.55
C TRP A 5 -1.42 -10.60 1.58
N TYR A 6 -1.20 -9.40 1.08
CA TYR A 6 -1.02 -8.20 1.91
C TYR A 6 -1.78 -7.03 1.31
N ARG A 7 -2.11 -6.08 2.17
CA ARG A 7 -2.68 -4.80 1.74
C ARG A 7 -1.75 -3.69 2.19
N ALA A 8 -1.42 -2.79 1.27
CA ALA A 8 -0.68 -1.58 1.58
C ALA A 8 -1.62 -0.38 1.54
N ASP A 9 -1.56 0.45 2.56
CA ASP A 9 -2.32 1.69 2.65
C ASP A 9 -1.38 2.87 2.54
N PHE A 10 -1.80 3.90 1.80
CA PHE A 10 -0.95 5.03 1.44
C PHE A 10 -1.62 6.35 1.77
N GLU A 11 -0.81 7.41 1.88
CA GLU A 11 -1.29 8.78 1.90
C GLU A 11 -0.45 9.63 0.96
N ALA A 12 -1.04 10.69 0.43
CA ALA A 12 -0.36 11.65 -0.43
C ALA A 12 -0.81 13.04 -0.02
N GLU A 13 0.03 14.04 -0.27
CA GLU A 13 -0.32 15.43 0.02
C GLU A 13 -0.35 16.21 -1.30
N ILE A 14 -1.48 16.91 -1.54
CA ILE A 14 -1.67 17.73 -2.73
C ILE A 14 -2.13 19.11 -2.24
N ASP A 15 -1.30 20.13 -2.51
CA ASP A 15 -1.60 21.51 -2.11
C ASP A 15 -1.95 21.67 -0.63
N GLY A 16 -1.24 20.92 0.22
CA GLY A 16 -1.43 20.98 1.68
C GLY A 16 -2.56 20.12 2.20
N GLU A 17 -3.29 19.43 1.33
CA GLU A 17 -4.38 18.53 1.72
C GLU A 17 -3.96 17.07 1.62
N LYS A 18 -4.34 16.26 2.59
CA LYS A 18 -4.07 14.83 2.57
C LYS A 18 -5.09 14.11 1.71
N HIS A 19 -4.58 13.24 0.86
CA HIS A 19 -5.37 12.34 0.03
C HIS A 19 -4.95 10.91 0.34
N TYR A 20 -5.89 9.98 0.20
CA TYR A 20 -5.65 8.58 0.48
C TYR A 20 -5.88 7.78 -0.81
N PRO A 21 -4.80 7.50 -1.58
CA PRO A 21 -4.93 6.64 -2.76
C PRO A 21 -5.52 5.28 -2.39
N ASP A 22 -6.11 4.61 -3.35
CA ASP A 22 -6.69 3.29 -3.14
C ASP A 22 -5.62 2.33 -2.60
N SER A 23 -6.03 1.49 -1.66
CA SER A 23 -5.16 0.46 -1.11
C SER A 23 -4.77 -0.54 -2.20
N GLU A 24 -3.55 -1.06 -2.13
CA GLU A 24 -3.06 -2.06 -3.05
C GLU A 24 -2.99 -3.43 -2.37
N TYR A 25 -3.57 -4.43 -3.03
CA TYR A 25 -3.44 -5.83 -2.60
C TYR A 25 -2.38 -6.52 -3.45
N PHE A 26 -1.49 -7.27 -2.82
CA PHE A 26 -0.40 -7.95 -3.52
C PHE A 26 0.06 -9.17 -2.73
N VAL A 27 0.82 -10.03 -3.40
CA VAL A 27 1.39 -11.22 -2.76
C VAL A 27 2.89 -11.03 -2.51
N ALA A 28 3.38 -11.61 -1.44
CA ALA A 28 4.81 -11.64 -1.13
C ALA A 28 5.14 -12.92 -0.36
N MET A 29 6.40 -13.29 -0.36
CA MET A 29 6.86 -14.52 0.28
C MET A 29 6.90 -14.43 1.80
N ASN A 30 7.11 -13.23 2.34
CA ASN A 30 7.18 -12.98 3.77
C ASN A 30 6.93 -11.51 4.08
N ASP A 31 6.84 -11.18 5.37
CA ASP A 31 6.52 -9.82 5.82
C ASP A 31 7.57 -8.79 5.36
N GLU A 32 8.85 -9.14 5.43
CA GLU A 32 9.92 -8.24 5.01
C GLU A 32 9.82 -7.88 3.52
N ALA A 33 9.58 -8.88 2.67
CA ALA A 33 9.40 -8.66 1.24
C ALA A 33 8.16 -7.81 0.97
N ALA A 34 7.08 -8.02 1.72
CA ALA A 34 5.86 -7.24 1.60
C ALA A 34 6.09 -5.77 1.93
N ILE A 35 6.80 -5.48 3.01
CA ILE A 35 7.11 -4.10 3.41
C ILE A 35 7.97 -3.42 2.34
N LYS A 36 8.99 -4.12 1.84
CA LYS A 36 9.86 -3.59 0.80
C LYS A 36 9.08 -3.27 -0.48
N HIS A 37 8.20 -4.17 -0.90
CA HIS A 37 7.35 -3.97 -2.08
C HIS A 37 6.43 -2.76 -1.89
N ALA A 38 5.79 -2.65 -0.73
CA ALA A 38 4.89 -1.55 -0.43
C ALA A 38 5.62 -0.19 -0.46
N LYS A 39 6.84 -0.13 0.04
CA LYS A 39 7.66 1.08 0.00
C LYS A 39 7.99 1.49 -1.44
N VAL A 40 8.25 0.53 -2.32
CA VAL A 40 8.48 0.79 -3.74
C VAL A 40 7.22 1.36 -4.38
N LEU A 41 6.05 0.78 -4.08
CA LEU A 41 4.78 1.30 -4.60
C LEU A 41 4.55 2.75 -4.16
N ALA A 42 4.81 3.08 -2.91
CA ALA A 42 4.66 4.44 -2.41
C ALA A 42 5.60 5.41 -3.13
N SER A 43 6.83 5.00 -3.40
CA SER A 43 7.82 5.86 -4.08
C SER A 43 7.48 6.11 -5.55
N GLN A 44 6.73 5.20 -6.18
CA GLN A 44 6.30 5.39 -7.56
C GLN A 44 5.23 6.46 -7.68
N GLY A 45 4.46 6.68 -6.62
CA GLY A 45 3.44 7.72 -6.59
C GLY A 45 2.24 7.47 -7.48
N TRP A 46 1.46 8.51 -7.69
CA TRP A 46 0.19 8.42 -8.43
C TRP A 46 -0.01 9.63 -9.33
N ASP A 47 -0.72 9.42 -10.44
CA ASP A 47 -1.16 10.50 -11.32
C ASP A 47 -2.65 10.76 -11.05
N TYR A 48 -2.97 11.98 -10.63
CA TYR A 48 -4.35 12.38 -10.40
C TYR A 48 -4.86 13.18 -11.60
N ALA A 49 -6.10 12.93 -11.98
CA ALA A 49 -6.70 13.55 -13.17
C ALA A 49 -6.86 15.06 -13.08
N ASP A 50 -6.98 15.59 -11.87
CA ASP A 50 -7.22 17.01 -11.61
C ASP A 50 -5.96 17.80 -11.22
N VAL A 51 -4.79 17.18 -11.30
CA VAL A 51 -3.50 17.86 -11.10
C VAL A 51 -2.58 17.52 -12.26
N ASP A 52 -1.79 18.53 -12.70
CA ASP A 52 -0.91 18.39 -13.86
C ASP A 52 0.48 17.87 -13.48
N HIS A 53 0.60 17.17 -12.38
CA HIS A 53 1.89 16.63 -11.97
C HIS A 53 1.72 15.29 -11.24
N HIS A 54 2.77 14.52 -11.29
CA HIS A 54 2.87 13.26 -10.58
C HIS A 54 3.02 13.50 -9.07
N VAL A 55 2.22 12.82 -8.26
CA VAL A 55 2.23 12.99 -6.81
C VAL A 55 2.87 11.78 -6.15
N GLU A 56 3.92 12.01 -5.37
CA GLU A 56 4.52 10.96 -4.55
C GLU A 56 3.78 10.88 -3.22
N GLY A 57 3.68 9.68 -2.69
CA GLY A 57 3.01 9.45 -1.42
C GLY A 57 3.90 8.76 -0.42
N GLU A 58 3.32 8.47 0.74
CA GLU A 58 4.00 7.76 1.80
C GLU A 58 3.21 6.50 2.15
N LEU A 59 3.92 5.48 2.57
CA LEU A 59 3.32 4.26 3.07
C LEU A 59 2.82 4.49 4.49
N VAL A 60 1.55 4.21 4.72
CA VAL A 60 0.92 4.35 6.03
C VAL A 60 1.02 3.04 6.82
N SER A 61 0.65 1.93 6.19
CA SER A 61 0.67 0.63 6.85
C SER A 61 0.71 -0.51 5.84
N VAL A 62 1.17 -1.66 6.31
CA VAL A 62 1.09 -2.92 5.56
C VAL A 62 0.41 -3.93 6.47
N THR A 63 -0.63 -4.59 5.95
CA THR A 63 -1.45 -5.53 6.69
C THR A 63 -1.44 -6.88 6.01
N LEU A 64 -1.17 -7.94 6.77
CA LEU A 64 -1.36 -9.31 6.31
C LEU A 64 -2.87 -9.59 6.26
N VAL A 65 -3.36 -10.06 5.12
CA VAL A 65 -4.78 -10.33 4.93
C VAL A 65 -5.00 -11.80 4.56
N ASP A 66 -6.21 -12.27 4.79
CA ASP A 66 -6.61 -13.64 4.49
C ASP A 66 -7.44 -13.64 3.21
N ASP A 67 -6.85 -14.13 2.12
CA ASP A 67 -7.51 -14.16 0.81
C ASP A 67 -8.68 -15.15 0.74
N GLU A 68 -8.67 -16.18 1.58
CA GLU A 68 -9.76 -17.15 1.64
C GLU A 68 -11.04 -16.54 2.22
N ASN A 69 -10.89 -15.46 3.00
CA ASN A 69 -12.01 -14.73 3.59
C ASN A 69 -12.17 -13.33 3.00
N GLU A 70 -11.94 -13.19 1.69
CA GLU A 70 -12.10 -11.94 0.95
C GLU A 70 -11.23 -10.80 1.51
N PHE A 71 -9.97 -11.12 1.81
CA PHE A 71 -8.98 -10.14 2.30
C PHE A 71 -9.31 -9.55 3.66
N VAL A 72 -9.85 -10.36 4.56
CA VAL A 72 -10.05 -9.94 5.95
C VAL A 72 -8.69 -9.72 6.62
N ASP A 73 -8.55 -8.64 7.37
CA ASP A 73 -7.31 -8.30 8.06
C ASP A 73 -6.93 -9.37 9.08
N VAL A 74 -5.70 -9.85 9.00
CA VAL A 74 -5.12 -10.78 9.99
C VAL A 74 -4.32 -10.00 11.01
N LYS A 75 -3.35 -9.22 10.57
CA LYS A 75 -2.58 -8.36 11.46
C LYS A 75 -1.81 -7.30 10.67
N THR A 76 -1.63 -6.13 11.28
CA THR A 76 -0.77 -5.08 10.72
C THR A 76 0.68 -5.44 11.04
N ILE A 77 1.51 -5.52 10.00
CA ILE A 77 2.91 -5.93 10.13
C ILE A 77 3.88 -4.75 10.08
N TRP A 78 3.39 -3.59 9.65
CA TRP A 78 4.19 -2.37 9.55
C TRP A 78 3.28 -1.13 9.61
N GLU A 79 3.70 -0.12 10.36
CA GLU A 79 3.02 1.19 10.42
C GLU A 79 3.91 2.27 10.99
#